data_594cb1640b21ab3e77504d7cabecbc33
#
_entry.id   594cb1640b21ab3e77504d7cabecbc33
#
_cell.length_a   1.000
_cell.length_b   1.000
_cell.length_c   1.000
_cell.angle_alpha   90.00
_cell.angle_beta   90.00
_cell.angle_gamma   90.00
#
_symmetry.space_group_name_H-M   'P 1'
#
loop_
_entity.id
_entity.type
_entity.pdbx_description
1 polymer ?
#
loop_
_entity_poly.entity_id
_entity_poly.type
_entity_poly.pdbx_seq_one_letter_code
_entity_poly.pdbx_strand_id
1 'polypeptide(L)'
;MDGQLGFYAAQPLVYQRLKINGMADSNQGLGDLILGGMLGWHQGNHHWIAALETVLGTGEYDTPSATHPVEANLGKNYHTIRPIIAYSYANAAGLDLSTKLSYSWNTRNDATDYQSGQYIAGDYSLGYRINPKLKVAVEGYAFKQTTDDKVNGSDIGFKGQAFAIGPGIQYADKNWSIEAKFLKETEVEYRPEGHTSWLKLIWAF
;
A
#
# COMPACT_ATOMS: atom_id res chain seq x y z
N MET A 1 0.50 -1.80 30.15
CA MET A 1 0.90 -1.22 28.85
C MET A 1 -0.15 -0.18 28.50
N ASP A 2 0.24 1.08 28.47
CA ASP A 2 -0.68 2.14 28.11
C ASP A 2 -0.66 2.28 26.60
N GLY A 3 -1.81 1.99 25.96
CA GLY A 3 -1.97 2.11 24.51
C GLY A 3 -2.22 3.55 24.09
N GLN A 4 -1.69 3.95 22.95
CA GLN A 4 -1.92 5.26 22.35
C GLN A 4 -2.90 5.12 21.19
N LEU A 5 -4.04 5.80 21.27
CA LEU A 5 -5.02 5.86 20.19
C LEU A 5 -4.66 6.97 19.20
N GLY A 6 -4.71 6.66 17.92
CA GLY A 6 -4.47 7.62 16.85
C GLY A 6 -5.47 7.47 15.71
N PHE A 7 -5.67 8.54 14.94
CA PHE A 7 -6.48 8.55 13.73
C PHE A 7 -5.68 9.19 12.61
N TYR A 8 -5.94 8.79 11.39
CA TYR A 8 -5.32 9.37 10.20
C TYR A 8 -6.28 9.41 9.02
N ALA A 9 -6.01 10.34 8.13
CA ALA A 9 -6.61 10.41 6.81
C ALA A 9 -5.49 10.60 5.78
N ALA A 10 -5.60 9.94 4.64
CA ALA A 10 -4.68 10.11 3.53
C ALA A 10 -5.47 10.30 2.23
N GLN A 11 -5.13 11.34 1.49
CA GLN A 11 -5.72 11.65 0.19
C GLN A 11 -4.63 11.54 -0.88
N PRO A 12 -4.64 10.50 -1.71
CA PRO A 12 -3.73 10.39 -2.84
C PRO A 12 -3.99 11.48 -3.89
N LEU A 13 -2.92 12.11 -4.37
CA LEU A 13 -2.91 12.83 -5.63
C LEU A 13 -2.27 11.90 -6.66
N VAL A 14 -3.01 11.58 -7.71
CA VAL A 14 -2.64 10.55 -8.67
C VAL A 14 -2.45 11.17 -10.03
N TYR A 15 -1.37 10.82 -10.72
CA TYR A 15 -1.24 10.90 -12.16
C TYR A 15 -1.06 9.49 -12.69
N GLN A 16 -1.94 9.05 -13.58
CA GLN A 16 -1.87 7.73 -14.20
C GLN A 16 -1.84 7.87 -15.72
N ARG A 17 -0.99 7.09 -16.36
CA ARG A 17 -0.98 6.89 -17.80
C ARG A 17 -0.96 5.40 -18.10
N LEU A 18 -1.94 4.96 -18.87
CA LEU A 18 -2.05 3.59 -19.35
C LEU A 18 -1.79 3.55 -20.85
N LYS A 19 -1.14 2.49 -21.30
CA LYS A 19 -1.00 2.18 -22.72
C LYS A 19 -1.18 0.68 -22.91
N ILE A 20 -2.23 0.30 -23.63
CA ILE A 20 -2.60 -1.11 -23.87
C ILE A 20 -2.86 -1.28 -25.35
N ASN A 21 -2.13 -2.17 -26.03
CA ASN A 21 -2.28 -2.49 -27.45
C ASN A 21 -2.29 -1.26 -28.37
N GLY A 22 -1.43 -0.26 -28.07
CA GLY A 22 -1.31 0.96 -28.87
C GLY A 22 -2.31 2.07 -28.52
N MET A 23 -3.37 1.78 -27.78
CA MET A 23 -4.29 2.77 -27.23
C MET A 23 -3.73 3.31 -25.91
N ALA A 24 -3.91 4.60 -25.66
CA ALA A 24 -3.39 5.24 -24.46
C ALA A 24 -4.43 6.20 -23.89
N ASP A 25 -4.46 6.25 -22.55
CA ASP A 25 -5.20 7.25 -21.81
C ASP A 25 -4.36 7.75 -20.64
N SER A 26 -4.67 8.96 -20.15
CA SER A 26 -4.01 9.55 -18.99
C SER A 26 -4.96 10.44 -18.21
N ASN A 27 -4.92 10.33 -16.89
CA ASN A 27 -5.76 11.11 -15.99
C ASN A 27 -4.96 11.57 -14.76
N GLN A 28 -5.38 12.66 -14.12
CA GLN A 28 -4.78 13.19 -12.90
C GLN A 28 -5.83 13.80 -11.99
N GLY A 29 -5.70 13.59 -10.69
CA GLY A 29 -6.64 14.13 -9.71
C GLY A 29 -6.53 13.42 -8.36
N LEU A 30 -7.62 13.46 -7.60
CA LEU A 30 -7.72 12.80 -6.30
C LEU A 30 -8.03 11.31 -6.50
N GLY A 31 -7.26 10.45 -5.82
CA GLY A 31 -7.55 9.03 -5.71
C GLY A 31 -8.55 8.71 -4.60
N ASP A 32 -8.68 7.44 -4.28
CA ASP A 32 -9.56 6.96 -3.21
C ASP A 32 -9.09 7.46 -1.84
N LEU A 33 -10.01 8.06 -1.06
CA LEU A 33 -9.74 8.55 0.29
C LEU A 33 -9.51 7.39 1.25
N ILE A 34 -8.48 7.50 2.08
CA ILE A 34 -8.13 6.51 3.10
C ILE A 34 -8.37 7.11 4.47
N LEU A 35 -9.13 6.42 5.32
CA LEU A 35 -9.37 6.77 6.72
C LEU A 35 -8.95 5.61 7.61
N GLY A 36 -8.31 5.90 8.74
CA GLY A 36 -7.87 4.85 9.66
C GLY A 36 -7.87 5.27 11.11
N GLY A 37 -8.13 4.29 11.98
CA GLY A 37 -7.91 4.36 13.42
C GLY A 37 -6.90 3.32 13.84
N MET A 38 -6.00 3.65 14.75
CA MET A 38 -4.94 2.77 15.22
C MET A 38 -4.74 2.85 16.71
N LEU A 39 -4.28 1.75 17.28
CA LEU A 39 -3.85 1.62 18.66
C LEU A 39 -2.42 1.12 18.68
N GLY A 40 -1.53 1.89 19.31
CA GLY A 40 -0.10 1.59 19.37
C GLY A 40 0.37 1.31 20.79
N TRP A 41 1.31 0.39 20.95
CA TRP A 41 1.96 0.04 22.22
C TRP A 41 3.48 -0.03 22.03
N HIS A 42 4.20 0.21 23.12
CA HIS A 42 5.64 -0.02 23.13
C HIS A 42 6.09 -0.63 24.46
N GLN A 43 7.16 -1.42 24.40
CA GLN A 43 7.85 -1.97 25.57
C GLN A 43 9.35 -2.12 25.23
N GLY A 44 10.16 -1.26 25.83
CA GLY A 44 11.58 -1.21 25.49
C GLY A 44 11.80 -0.90 24.00
N ASN A 45 12.46 -1.81 23.32
CA ASN A 45 12.80 -1.69 21.90
C ASN A 45 11.68 -2.20 20.96
N HIS A 46 10.56 -2.64 21.49
CA HIS A 46 9.47 -3.27 20.76
C HIS A 46 8.29 -2.32 20.64
N HIS A 47 7.72 -2.22 19.44
CA HIS A 47 6.55 -1.40 19.13
C HIS A 47 5.54 -2.22 18.34
N TRP A 48 4.27 -2.10 18.70
CA TRP A 48 3.16 -2.80 18.02
C TRP A 48 2.08 -1.80 17.66
N ILE A 49 1.43 -2.04 16.54
CA ILE A 49 0.23 -1.31 16.11
C ILE A 49 -0.83 -2.32 15.68
N ALA A 50 -2.06 -2.10 16.13
CA ALA A 50 -3.25 -2.67 15.53
C ALA A 50 -4.07 -1.52 14.94
N ALA A 51 -4.52 -1.65 13.69
CA ALA A 51 -5.30 -0.59 13.03
C ALA A 51 -6.44 -1.19 12.22
N LEU A 52 -7.47 -0.38 12.04
CA LEU A 52 -8.52 -0.60 11.05
C LEU A 52 -8.54 0.57 10.08
N GLU A 53 -8.43 0.26 8.80
CA GLU A 53 -8.40 1.21 7.72
C GLU A 53 -9.59 0.97 6.78
N THR A 54 -10.16 2.03 6.25
CA THR A 54 -11.16 1.99 5.18
C THR A 54 -10.66 2.82 4.01
N VAL A 55 -10.64 2.23 2.83
CA VAL A 55 -10.41 2.92 1.56
C VAL A 55 -11.79 3.15 0.93
N LEU A 56 -12.14 4.40 0.72
CA LEU A 56 -13.41 4.82 0.13
C LEU A 56 -13.21 5.00 -1.38
N GLY A 57 -14.07 4.40 -2.18
CA GLY A 57 -14.06 4.57 -3.64
C GLY A 57 -14.54 5.96 -4.04
N THR A 58 -13.72 6.97 -3.83
CA THR A 58 -14.03 8.39 -4.08
C THR A 58 -13.24 8.98 -5.23
N GLY A 59 -12.23 8.26 -5.73
CA GLY A 59 -11.46 8.66 -6.91
C GLY A 59 -12.31 8.57 -8.18
N GLU A 60 -11.97 9.37 -9.17
CA GLU A 60 -12.65 9.37 -10.46
C GLU A 60 -12.55 7.99 -11.12
N TYR A 61 -13.69 7.54 -11.65
CA TYR A 61 -13.80 6.22 -12.27
C TYR A 61 -14.78 6.25 -13.45
N ASP A 62 -14.27 5.84 -14.60
CA ASP A 62 -15.05 5.64 -15.82
C ASP A 62 -14.95 4.19 -16.30
N THR A 63 -16.04 3.71 -16.91
CA THR A 63 -16.06 2.39 -17.54
C THR A 63 -15.57 2.49 -18.98
N PRO A 64 -14.70 1.55 -19.42
CA PRO A 64 -14.31 1.51 -20.83
C PRO A 64 -15.50 1.47 -21.78
N SER A 65 -15.40 2.20 -22.88
CA SER A 65 -16.45 2.28 -23.90
C SER A 65 -15.86 1.95 -25.28
N ALA A 66 -16.73 1.85 -26.30
CA ALA A 66 -16.27 1.59 -27.67
C ALA A 66 -15.37 2.71 -28.22
N THR A 67 -15.56 3.95 -27.76
CA THR A 67 -14.76 5.12 -28.16
C THR A 67 -13.55 5.36 -27.24
N HIS A 68 -13.61 4.90 -26.01
CA HIS A 68 -12.54 5.00 -25.01
C HIS A 68 -12.33 3.62 -24.35
N PRO A 69 -11.64 2.70 -25.07
CA PRO A 69 -11.48 1.32 -24.59
C PRO A 69 -10.43 1.14 -23.48
N VAL A 70 -9.68 2.19 -23.17
CA VAL A 70 -8.70 2.24 -22.07
C VAL A 70 -9.01 3.46 -21.23
N GLU A 71 -9.23 3.27 -19.92
CA GLU A 71 -9.53 4.32 -18.96
C GLU A 71 -8.46 4.37 -17.87
N ALA A 72 -7.83 5.52 -17.68
CA ALA A 72 -6.86 5.78 -16.62
C ALA A 72 -7.58 6.23 -15.34
N ASN A 73 -8.22 5.29 -14.66
CA ASN A 73 -9.02 5.54 -13.48
C ASN A 73 -8.16 5.92 -12.26
N LEU A 74 -8.57 6.94 -11.51
CA LEU A 74 -7.89 7.43 -10.30
C LEU A 74 -8.36 6.70 -9.03
N GLY A 75 -9.53 6.08 -9.08
CA GLY A 75 -10.12 5.26 -8.04
C GLY A 75 -10.54 3.88 -8.55
N LYS A 76 -10.97 3.04 -7.62
CA LYS A 76 -11.40 1.67 -7.92
C LYS A 76 -12.92 1.51 -8.01
N ASN A 77 -13.67 2.56 -7.62
CA ASN A 77 -15.12 2.56 -7.54
C ASN A 77 -15.71 1.45 -6.66
N TYR A 78 -14.96 1.04 -5.63
CA TYR A 78 -15.43 0.17 -4.56
C TYR A 78 -14.72 0.50 -3.24
N HIS A 79 -15.27 0.03 -2.14
CA HIS A 79 -14.69 0.24 -0.81
C HIS A 79 -13.85 -0.96 -0.39
N THR A 80 -12.83 -0.68 0.44
CA THR A 80 -12.02 -1.73 1.06
C THR A 80 -11.97 -1.51 2.57
N ILE A 81 -12.23 -2.56 3.35
CA ILE A 81 -11.99 -2.59 4.80
C ILE A 81 -10.71 -3.39 5.04
N ARG A 82 -9.80 -2.84 5.86
CA ARG A 82 -8.46 -3.38 6.02
C ARG A 82 -8.00 -3.35 7.48
N PRO A 83 -8.13 -4.45 8.24
CA PRO A 83 -7.39 -4.63 9.48
C PRO A 83 -5.89 -4.74 9.19
N ILE A 84 -5.10 -4.17 10.09
CA ILE A 84 -3.65 -4.08 10.01
C ILE A 84 -3.05 -4.43 11.35
N ILE A 85 -1.99 -5.21 11.35
CA ILE A 85 -1.07 -5.37 12.46
C ILE A 85 0.33 -4.98 12.00
N ALA A 86 1.06 -4.27 12.85
CA ALA A 86 2.45 -3.91 12.57
C ALA A 86 3.30 -4.12 13.81
N TYR A 87 4.56 -4.43 13.56
CA TYR A 87 5.57 -4.62 14.58
C TYR A 87 6.87 -3.97 14.14
N SER A 88 7.54 -3.31 15.08
CA SER A 88 8.88 -2.77 14.88
C SER A 88 9.77 -3.07 16.08
N TYR A 89 11.03 -3.33 15.80
CA TYR A 89 12.09 -3.49 16.78
C TYR A 89 13.26 -2.60 16.39
N ALA A 90 13.73 -1.77 17.32
CA ALA A 90 14.89 -0.94 17.11
C ALA A 90 15.77 -0.93 18.37
N ASN A 91 17.07 -1.19 18.24
CA ASN A 91 17.98 -1.23 19.37
C ASN A 91 19.12 -0.21 19.27
N ALA A 92 19.81 0.01 20.37
CA ALA A 92 20.93 0.94 20.45
C ALA A 92 22.15 0.51 19.62
N ALA A 93 22.27 -0.78 19.26
CA ALA A 93 23.33 -1.30 18.41
C ALA A 93 23.10 -1.02 16.91
N GLY A 94 21.96 -0.43 16.56
CA GLY A 94 21.64 0.01 15.21
C GLY A 94 20.67 -0.88 14.43
N LEU A 95 20.33 -2.07 14.94
CA LEU A 95 19.36 -2.94 14.26
C LEU A 95 17.96 -2.31 14.30
N ASP A 96 17.29 -2.26 13.15
CA ASP A 96 15.96 -1.67 12.95
C ASP A 96 15.15 -2.60 12.05
N LEU A 97 14.18 -3.30 12.62
CA LEU A 97 13.31 -4.25 11.93
C LEU A 97 11.90 -3.72 11.96
N SER A 98 11.17 -3.81 10.85
CA SER A 98 9.75 -3.46 10.82
C SER A 98 8.99 -4.39 9.89
N THR A 99 7.78 -4.73 10.28
CA THR A 99 6.84 -5.47 9.44
C THR A 99 5.42 -4.96 9.65
N LYS A 100 4.63 -5.01 8.59
CA LYS A 100 3.19 -4.72 8.60
C LYS A 100 2.48 -5.82 7.84
N LEU A 101 1.40 -6.33 8.40
CA LEU A 101 0.53 -7.30 7.75
C LEU A 101 -0.88 -6.73 7.70
N SER A 102 -1.53 -6.86 6.57
CA SER A 102 -2.90 -6.42 6.36
C SER A 102 -3.71 -7.45 5.58
N TYR A 103 -5.01 -7.49 5.84
CA TYR A 103 -5.97 -8.22 5.03
C TYR A 103 -7.02 -7.26 4.48
N SER A 104 -7.35 -7.37 3.20
CA SER A 104 -8.27 -6.44 2.54
C SER A 104 -9.53 -7.15 2.09
N TRP A 105 -10.68 -6.70 2.58
CA TRP A 105 -12.01 -7.06 2.09
C TRP A 105 -12.50 -5.98 1.12
N ASN A 106 -12.72 -6.36 -0.12
CA ASN A 106 -13.17 -5.48 -1.18
C ASN A 106 -14.67 -5.64 -1.40
N THR A 107 -15.40 -4.53 -1.49
CA THR A 107 -16.78 -4.54 -1.96
C THR A 107 -16.83 -4.69 -3.49
N ARG A 108 -18.01 -4.84 -4.02
CA ARG A 108 -18.23 -4.88 -5.47
C ARG A 108 -18.17 -3.46 -6.07
N ASN A 109 -17.67 -3.36 -7.28
CA ASN A 109 -17.85 -2.20 -8.15
C ASN A 109 -19.18 -2.32 -8.86
N ASP A 110 -20.15 -1.50 -8.49
CA ASP A 110 -21.52 -1.59 -8.98
C ASP A 110 -21.65 -1.13 -10.45
N ALA A 111 -20.69 -0.39 -10.99
CA ALA A 111 -20.71 0.03 -12.39
C ALA A 111 -20.38 -1.12 -13.37
N THR A 112 -19.68 -2.13 -12.90
CA THR A 112 -19.19 -3.24 -13.75
C THR A 112 -19.59 -4.62 -13.22
N ASP A 113 -20.29 -4.69 -12.07
CA ASP A 113 -20.56 -5.92 -11.34
C ASP A 113 -19.28 -6.76 -11.03
N TYR A 114 -18.12 -6.11 -11.04
CA TYR A 114 -16.83 -6.71 -10.74
C TYR A 114 -16.49 -6.58 -9.25
N GLN A 115 -16.02 -7.66 -8.66
CA GLN A 115 -15.47 -7.67 -7.31
C GLN A 115 -14.05 -8.21 -7.35
N SER A 116 -13.09 -7.35 -7.03
CA SER A 116 -11.70 -7.78 -6.85
C SER A 116 -11.60 -8.74 -5.68
N GLY A 117 -10.89 -9.83 -5.86
CA GLY A 117 -10.64 -10.81 -4.80
C GLY A 117 -9.99 -10.19 -3.59
N GLN A 118 -10.22 -10.81 -2.45
CA GLN A 118 -9.67 -10.40 -1.18
C GLN A 118 -8.20 -10.79 -1.11
N TYR A 119 -7.38 -10.03 -0.38
CA TYR A 119 -5.96 -10.26 -0.38
C TYR A 119 -5.28 -9.98 0.97
N ILE A 120 -4.19 -10.68 1.19
CA ILE A 120 -3.21 -10.41 2.22
C ILE A 120 -2.05 -9.62 1.62
N ALA A 121 -1.56 -8.62 2.35
CA ALA A 121 -0.36 -7.89 1.98
C ALA A 121 0.52 -7.67 3.22
N GLY A 122 1.82 -7.84 3.05
CA GLY A 122 2.81 -7.61 4.08
C GLY A 122 3.94 -6.72 3.57
N ASP A 123 4.31 -5.70 4.34
CA ASP A 123 5.50 -4.89 4.12
C ASP A 123 6.57 -5.30 5.12
N TYR A 124 7.84 -5.23 4.73
CA TYR A 124 8.98 -5.52 5.59
C TYR A 124 10.14 -4.55 5.37
N SER A 125 10.90 -4.33 6.43
CA SER A 125 12.15 -3.55 6.41
C SER A 125 13.14 -4.21 7.38
N LEU A 126 14.33 -4.53 6.86
CA LEU A 126 15.50 -4.97 7.62
C LEU A 126 16.54 -3.86 7.49
N GLY A 127 16.63 -3.02 8.51
CA GLY A 127 17.45 -1.82 8.51
C GLY A 127 18.61 -1.86 9.51
N TYR A 128 19.60 -1.04 9.26
CA TYR A 128 20.69 -0.77 10.16
C TYR A 128 20.98 0.74 10.23
N ARG A 129 21.02 1.29 11.45
CA ARG A 129 21.39 2.69 11.71
C ARG A 129 22.89 2.83 11.73
N ILE A 130 23.46 3.44 10.68
CA ILE A 130 24.90 3.72 10.57
C ILE A 130 25.32 4.76 11.61
N ASN A 131 24.41 5.70 11.89
CA ASN A 131 24.55 6.71 12.94
C ASN A 131 23.14 7.15 13.41
N PRO A 132 23.00 8.01 14.44
CA PRO A 132 21.69 8.40 14.95
C PRO A 132 20.73 9.01 13.93
N LYS A 133 21.24 9.50 12.79
CA LYS A 133 20.42 10.17 11.77
C LYS A 133 20.23 9.35 10.49
N LEU A 134 21.13 8.39 10.21
CA LEU A 134 21.14 7.67 8.92
C LEU A 134 20.88 6.18 9.11
N LYS A 135 19.85 5.67 8.46
CA LYS A 135 19.51 4.26 8.33
C LYS A 135 19.60 3.82 6.88
N VAL A 136 20.14 2.63 6.64
CA VAL A 136 20.05 1.90 5.39
C VAL A 136 19.25 0.63 5.63
N ALA A 137 18.54 0.15 4.62
CA ALA A 137 17.68 -1.02 4.77
C ALA A 137 17.56 -1.82 3.47
N VAL A 138 17.22 -3.10 3.62
CA VAL A 138 16.55 -3.89 2.59
C VAL A 138 15.07 -3.88 2.93
N GLU A 139 14.26 -3.47 1.97
CA GLU A 139 12.82 -3.29 2.15
C GLU A 139 12.05 -4.00 1.05
N GLY A 140 10.78 -4.24 1.28
CA GLY A 140 9.94 -4.82 0.26
C GLY A 140 8.53 -5.08 0.75
N TYR A 141 7.78 -5.78 -0.09
CA TYR A 141 6.44 -6.25 0.22
C TYR A 141 6.16 -7.61 -0.42
N ALA A 142 5.18 -8.29 0.14
CA ALA A 142 4.54 -9.45 -0.45
C ALA A 142 3.04 -9.18 -0.54
N PHE A 143 2.45 -9.53 -1.66
CA PHE A 143 1.01 -9.44 -1.92
C PHE A 143 0.52 -10.78 -2.42
N LYS A 144 -0.61 -11.26 -1.90
CA LYS A 144 -1.27 -12.47 -2.40
C LYS A 144 -2.78 -12.35 -2.28
N GLN A 145 -3.46 -12.49 -3.40
CA GLN A 145 -4.90 -12.59 -3.44
C GLN A 145 -5.35 -13.97 -2.93
N THR A 146 -6.32 -13.99 -2.05
CA THR A 146 -6.78 -15.20 -1.34
C THR A 146 -8.07 -15.77 -1.91
N THR A 147 -8.90 -14.92 -2.53
CA THR A 147 -10.13 -15.32 -3.22
C THR A 147 -10.07 -14.93 -4.68
N ASP A 148 -10.85 -15.60 -5.51
CA ASP A 148 -10.96 -15.27 -6.94
C ASP A 148 -11.61 -13.89 -7.14
N ASP A 149 -11.32 -13.26 -8.26
CA ASP A 149 -12.12 -12.15 -8.77
C ASP A 149 -13.48 -12.67 -9.21
N LYS A 150 -14.49 -11.82 -9.12
CA LYS A 150 -15.86 -12.16 -9.50
C LYS A 150 -16.44 -11.16 -10.51
N VAL A 151 -17.23 -11.66 -11.43
CA VAL A 151 -18.09 -10.85 -12.30
C VAL A 151 -19.52 -11.41 -12.20
N ASN A 152 -20.50 -10.54 -11.99
CA ASN A 152 -21.90 -10.95 -11.77
C ASN A 152 -22.05 -12.04 -10.69
N GLY A 153 -21.21 -11.98 -9.64
CA GLY A 153 -21.20 -12.93 -8.52
C GLY A 153 -20.52 -14.28 -8.81
N SER A 154 -20.09 -14.54 -10.04
CA SER A 154 -19.40 -15.78 -10.44
C SER A 154 -17.89 -15.61 -10.39
N ASP A 155 -17.18 -16.59 -9.85
CA ASP A 155 -15.73 -16.62 -9.81
C ASP A 155 -15.14 -16.69 -11.24
N ILE A 156 -14.16 -15.84 -11.53
CA ILE A 156 -13.48 -15.79 -12.83
C ILE A 156 -11.98 -16.12 -12.74
N GLY A 157 -11.48 -16.47 -11.57
CA GLY A 157 -10.07 -16.73 -11.33
C GLY A 157 -9.27 -15.46 -11.08
N PHE A 158 -8.01 -15.43 -11.56
CA PHE A 158 -7.08 -14.29 -11.48
C PHE A 158 -6.61 -13.93 -10.07
N LYS A 159 -6.17 -14.93 -9.28
CA LYS A 159 -5.52 -14.69 -7.99
C LYS A 159 -4.14 -14.08 -8.18
N GLY A 160 -4.08 -12.77 -8.07
CA GLY A 160 -2.84 -12.03 -8.23
C GLY A 160 -1.85 -12.27 -7.08
N GLN A 161 -0.58 -12.32 -7.40
CA GLN A 161 0.52 -12.26 -6.41
C GLN A 161 1.65 -11.37 -6.90
N ALA A 162 2.45 -10.87 -5.96
CA ALA A 162 3.67 -10.14 -6.24
C ALA A 162 4.57 -10.18 -5.00
N PHE A 163 5.87 -10.27 -5.22
CA PHE A 163 6.89 -10.04 -4.22
C PHE A 163 7.79 -8.90 -4.70
N ALA A 164 8.19 -8.00 -3.81
CA ALA A 164 9.08 -6.90 -4.15
C ALA A 164 10.19 -6.78 -3.11
N ILE A 165 11.38 -6.45 -3.57
CA ILE A 165 12.56 -6.25 -2.73
C ILE A 165 13.43 -5.14 -3.30
N GLY A 166 14.09 -4.39 -2.42
CA GLY A 166 15.04 -3.38 -2.84
C GLY A 166 15.69 -2.61 -1.70
N PRO A 167 16.63 -1.70 -2.02
CA PRO A 167 17.29 -0.86 -1.04
C PRO A 167 16.40 0.29 -0.59
N GLY A 168 16.57 0.67 0.68
CA GLY A 168 16.01 1.87 1.29
C GLY A 168 17.06 2.66 2.05
N ILE A 169 16.90 3.95 2.10
CA ILE A 169 17.72 4.88 2.90
C ILE A 169 16.81 5.89 3.59
N GLN A 170 17.05 6.13 4.87
CA GLN A 170 16.32 7.11 5.65
C GLN A 170 17.30 8.04 6.37
N TYR A 171 17.04 9.33 6.25
CA TYR A 171 17.68 10.35 7.10
C TYR A 171 16.62 10.95 8.02
N ALA A 172 16.93 11.03 9.32
CA ALA A 172 16.04 11.60 10.32
C ALA A 172 16.79 12.63 11.19
N ASP A 173 16.15 13.75 11.45
CA ASP A 173 16.68 14.78 12.32
C ASP A 173 15.56 15.44 13.12
N LYS A 174 15.71 15.47 14.46
CA LYS A 174 14.74 16.05 15.40
C LYS A 174 13.29 15.62 15.10
N ASN A 175 12.52 16.48 14.45
CA ASN A 175 11.11 16.31 14.21
C ASN A 175 10.74 16.01 12.73
N TRP A 176 11.72 15.67 11.88
CA TRP A 176 11.46 15.30 10.50
C TRP A 176 12.32 14.12 10.03
N SER A 177 11.83 13.41 9.05
CA SER A 177 12.60 12.40 8.35
C SER A 177 12.25 12.35 6.87
N ILE A 178 13.24 11.97 6.06
CA ILE A 178 13.06 11.64 4.65
C ILE A 178 13.54 10.22 4.41
N GLU A 179 12.75 9.45 3.68
CA GLU A 179 13.05 8.08 3.28
C GLU A 179 12.91 7.95 1.77
N ALA A 180 13.89 7.34 1.14
CA ALA A 180 13.83 6.97 -0.26
C ALA A 180 14.04 5.46 -0.39
N LYS A 181 13.25 4.80 -1.24
CA LYS A 181 13.41 3.38 -1.56
C LYS A 181 13.10 3.09 -3.01
N PHE A 182 13.77 2.06 -3.53
CA PHE A 182 13.54 1.53 -4.86
C PHE A 182 13.29 0.03 -4.75
N LEU A 183 12.12 -0.41 -5.19
CA LEU A 183 11.69 -1.80 -5.10
C LEU A 183 11.51 -2.37 -6.50
N LYS A 184 12.02 -3.58 -6.72
CA LYS A 184 11.77 -4.37 -7.91
C LYS A 184 10.82 -5.51 -7.57
N GLU A 185 9.75 -5.64 -8.36
CA GLU A 185 8.82 -6.75 -8.27
C GLU A 185 9.39 -8.00 -8.93
N THR A 186 9.07 -9.15 -8.36
CA THR A 186 9.38 -10.49 -8.85
C THR A 186 8.25 -11.44 -8.46
N GLU A 187 8.22 -12.62 -9.05
CA GLU A 187 7.18 -13.64 -8.80
C GLU A 187 5.75 -13.08 -8.96
N VAL A 188 5.57 -12.29 -10.01
CA VAL A 188 4.30 -11.62 -10.29
C VAL A 188 3.42 -12.55 -11.11
N GLU A 189 2.18 -12.75 -10.66
CA GLU A 189 1.15 -13.50 -11.37
C GLU A 189 -0.12 -12.67 -11.46
N TYR A 190 -0.78 -12.66 -12.60
CA TYR A 190 -2.05 -11.95 -12.88
C TYR A 190 -2.02 -10.45 -12.52
N ARG A 191 -0.86 -9.82 -12.60
CA ARG A 191 -0.64 -8.39 -12.37
C ARG A 191 0.48 -7.87 -13.27
N PRO A 192 0.54 -6.57 -13.58
CA PRO A 192 1.72 -5.97 -14.17
C PRO A 192 2.92 -6.13 -13.25
N GLU A 193 4.06 -6.52 -13.79
CA GLU A 193 5.35 -6.54 -13.10
C GLU A 193 6.11 -5.24 -13.38
N GLY A 194 6.80 -4.72 -12.38
CA GLY A 194 7.53 -3.48 -12.54
C GLY A 194 8.49 -3.15 -11.41
N HIS A 195 8.78 -1.87 -11.28
CA HIS A 195 9.54 -1.33 -10.17
C HIS A 195 8.89 -0.04 -9.68
N THR A 196 9.10 0.22 -8.41
CA THR A 196 8.49 1.36 -7.73
C THR A 196 9.56 2.15 -6.98
N SER A 197 9.55 3.46 -7.15
CA SER A 197 10.35 4.39 -6.35
C SER A 197 9.45 5.14 -5.40
N TRP A 198 9.87 5.25 -4.14
CA TRP A 198 9.17 5.99 -3.12
C TRP A 198 10.06 7.07 -2.53
N LEU A 199 9.47 8.23 -2.31
CA LEU A 199 10.02 9.29 -1.48
C LEU A 199 8.99 9.65 -0.42
N LYS A 200 9.36 9.54 0.86
CA LYS A 200 8.48 9.80 1.99
C LYS A 200 9.10 10.87 2.88
N LEU A 201 8.36 11.93 3.13
CA LEU A 201 8.70 12.97 4.10
C LEU A 201 7.73 12.88 5.27
N ILE A 202 8.27 12.84 6.48
CA ILE A 202 7.50 12.90 7.72
C ILE A 202 7.91 14.15 8.47
N TRP A 203 6.95 14.89 8.97
CA TRP A 203 7.15 16.04 9.85
C TRP A 203 6.25 15.90 11.09
N ALA A 204 6.85 15.96 12.28
CA ALA A 204 6.15 15.95 13.56
C ALA A 204 6.10 17.37 14.14
N PHE A 205 4.96 17.76 14.67
CA PHE A 205 4.70 19.08 15.30
C PHE A 205 4.74 18.99 16.81
#